data_2a7911862894e69c5fb072aa5e1db8de
#
_entry.id   2a7911862894e69c5fb072aa5e1db8de
#
_cell.length_a   1.000
_cell.length_b   1.000
_cell.length_c   1.000
_cell.angle_alpha   90.00
_cell.angle_beta   90.00
_cell.angle_gamma   90.00
#
_symmetry.space_group_name_H-M   'P 1'
#
loop_
_entity.id
_entity.type
_entity.pdbx_description
1 polymer ?
#
loop_
_entity_poly.entity_id
_entity_poly.type
_entity_poly.pdbx_seq_one_letter_code
_entity_poly.pdbx_strand_id
1 'polypeptide(L)'
;ELKKWTGETADVLSTISSTQDYKPTLLGSVPQLGEAQALEALDAACNAFDEGKGLWPTMKVEGRIAAMEKFVAQMKTKRDEIVKLLMWEIGKTLPDSEKEFDRTVEYIYDTIEDYKQMDRNSAKLEKNSGVYAHVRRGPLGVVLCLGPYNYPLNETFSLLIPALIMGNTVVFKPAKYGVLLIAPLLEVFE
;
A
#
# COMPACT_ATOMS: atom_id res chain seq x y z
N GLU A 1 1.94 -6.97 13.64
CA GLU A 1 0.97 -7.76 14.43
C GLU A 1 -0.43 -7.20 14.28
N LEU A 2 -1.39 -8.00 13.79
CA LEU A 2 -2.78 -7.58 13.62
C LEU A 2 -3.46 -7.44 15.00
N LYS A 3 -4.02 -6.26 15.27
CA LYS A 3 -4.77 -5.99 16.49
C LYS A 3 -6.27 -6.18 16.27
N LYS A 4 -6.92 -6.93 17.16
CA LYS A 4 -8.37 -7.08 17.13
C LYS A 4 -9.04 -5.81 17.67
N TRP A 5 -9.94 -5.22 16.88
CA TRP A 5 -10.72 -4.08 17.28
C TRP A 5 -11.96 -4.49 18.08
N THR A 6 -12.23 -3.78 19.17
CA THR A 6 -13.40 -4.02 20.06
C THR A 6 -14.26 -2.77 20.24
N GLY A 7 -13.94 -1.66 19.58
CA GLY A 7 -14.68 -0.40 19.63
C GLY A 7 -15.78 -0.32 18.57
N GLU A 8 -16.25 0.89 18.33
CA GLU A 8 -17.27 1.17 17.31
C GLU A 8 -16.78 0.82 15.90
N THR A 9 -17.71 0.32 15.08
CA THR A 9 -17.48 0.03 13.67
C THR A 9 -18.50 0.75 12.80
N ALA A 10 -18.14 1.06 11.57
CA ALA A 10 -19.08 1.50 10.55
C ALA A 10 -19.30 0.41 9.53
N ASP A 11 -20.55 0.24 9.10
CA ASP A 11 -20.93 -0.70 8.06
C ASP A 11 -20.41 -0.23 6.70
N VAL A 12 -19.93 -1.18 5.92
CA VAL A 12 -19.56 -0.98 4.51
C VAL A 12 -20.62 -1.66 3.66
N LEU A 13 -21.33 -0.85 2.90
CA LEU A 13 -22.45 -1.29 2.08
C LEU A 13 -22.05 -1.35 0.62
N SER A 14 -22.63 -2.29 -0.11
CA SER A 14 -22.50 -2.36 -1.57
C SER A 14 -23.14 -1.15 -2.23
N THR A 15 -22.48 -0.61 -3.26
CA THR A 15 -23.08 0.38 -4.17
C THR A 15 -24.08 -0.27 -5.14
N ILE A 16 -24.07 -1.61 -5.24
CA ILE A 16 -25.00 -2.38 -6.06
C ILE A 16 -26.13 -2.85 -5.17
N SER A 17 -27.35 -2.43 -5.51
CA SER A 17 -28.56 -2.85 -4.79
C SER A 17 -29.13 -4.15 -5.35
N SER A 18 -29.78 -4.93 -4.50
CA SER A 18 -30.59 -6.08 -4.92
C SER A 18 -31.71 -5.62 -5.88
N THR A 19 -32.00 -6.44 -6.88
CA THR A 19 -33.12 -6.19 -7.81
C THR A 19 -34.50 -6.42 -7.17
N GLN A 20 -34.55 -7.07 -6.01
CA GLN A 20 -35.81 -7.43 -5.34
C GLN A 20 -36.30 -6.36 -4.37
N ASP A 21 -35.41 -5.75 -3.62
CA ASP A 21 -35.77 -4.78 -2.56
C ASP A 21 -35.07 -3.41 -2.67
N TYR A 22 -34.21 -3.25 -3.67
CA TYR A 22 -33.41 -2.03 -3.92
C TYR A 22 -32.58 -1.57 -2.71
N LYS A 23 -32.28 -2.48 -1.78
CA LYS A 23 -31.47 -2.19 -0.61
C LYS A 23 -30.00 -2.54 -0.86
N PRO A 24 -29.06 -1.72 -0.40
CA PRO A 24 -27.65 -2.06 -0.44
C PRO A 24 -27.37 -3.28 0.47
N THR A 25 -26.49 -4.15 0.00
CA THR A 25 -26.07 -5.34 0.77
C THR A 25 -24.92 -4.96 1.70
N LEU A 26 -24.96 -5.45 2.93
CA LEU A 26 -23.84 -5.33 3.86
C LEU A 26 -22.67 -6.19 3.38
N LEU A 27 -21.53 -5.58 3.10
CA LEU A 27 -20.29 -6.24 2.68
C LEU A 27 -19.37 -6.57 3.85
N GLY A 28 -19.37 -5.72 4.87
CA GLY A 28 -18.52 -5.86 6.04
C GLY A 28 -18.58 -4.63 6.93
N SER A 29 -17.66 -4.52 7.85
CA SER A 29 -17.53 -3.36 8.72
C SER A 29 -16.07 -2.98 8.93
N VAL A 30 -15.84 -1.71 9.24
CA VAL A 30 -14.50 -1.18 9.50
C VAL A 30 -14.45 -0.45 10.85
N PRO A 31 -13.31 -0.52 11.55
CA PRO A 31 -13.11 0.23 12.78
C PRO A 31 -13.32 1.72 12.59
N GLN A 32 -13.98 2.36 13.53
CA GLN A 32 -14.01 3.82 13.63
C GLN A 32 -12.86 4.26 14.54
N LEU A 33 -11.73 4.58 13.90
CA LEU A 33 -10.51 4.99 14.60
C LEU A 33 -10.51 6.50 14.80
N GLY A 34 -10.13 6.93 16.01
CA GLY A 34 -9.99 8.34 16.39
C GLY A 34 -8.53 8.79 16.43
N GLU A 35 -8.32 9.97 17.02
CA GLU A 35 -6.99 10.58 17.17
C GLU A 35 -6.00 9.68 17.93
N ALA A 36 -6.45 9.05 19.01
CA ALA A 36 -5.59 8.18 19.83
C ALA A 36 -4.99 7.02 19.00
N GLN A 37 -5.79 6.36 18.16
CA GLN A 37 -5.33 5.27 17.28
C GLN A 37 -4.45 5.79 16.15
N ALA A 38 -4.73 6.99 15.63
CA ALA A 38 -3.87 7.61 14.62
C ALA A 38 -2.48 7.94 15.19
N LEU A 39 -2.41 8.45 16.41
CA LEU A 39 -1.15 8.71 17.11
C LEU A 39 -0.42 7.40 17.46
N GLU A 40 -1.14 6.37 17.88
CA GLU A 40 -0.56 5.04 18.11
C GLU A 40 0.09 4.47 16.84
N ALA A 41 -0.57 4.62 15.69
CA ALA A 41 -0.02 4.19 14.40
C ALA A 41 1.23 5.01 14.00
N LEU A 42 1.21 6.31 14.27
CA LEU A 42 2.36 7.18 14.05
C LEU A 42 3.54 6.79 14.94
N ASP A 43 3.30 6.57 16.22
CA ASP A 43 4.34 6.15 17.19
C ASP A 43 4.94 4.81 16.78
N ALA A 44 4.10 3.85 16.34
CA ALA A 44 4.57 2.55 15.85
C ALA A 44 5.47 2.72 14.62
N ALA A 45 5.11 3.59 13.67
CA ALA A 45 5.90 3.86 12.48
C ALA A 45 7.22 4.60 12.81
N CYS A 46 7.19 5.56 13.75
CA CYS A 46 8.38 6.25 14.26
C CYS A 46 9.35 5.27 14.94
N ASN A 47 8.82 4.42 15.81
CA ASN A 47 9.62 3.40 16.51
C ASN A 47 10.24 2.38 15.54
N ALA A 48 9.49 1.97 14.50
CA ALA A 48 10.01 1.07 13.47
C ALA A 48 11.07 1.73 12.58
N PHE A 49 10.99 3.05 12.37
CA PHE A 49 12.01 3.81 11.65
C PHE A 49 13.26 4.04 12.49
N ASP A 50 13.10 4.33 13.78
CA ASP A 50 14.17 4.53 14.76
C ASP A 50 15.28 5.45 14.25
N GLU A 51 14.93 6.68 13.86
CA GLU A 51 15.88 7.66 13.29
C GLU A 51 16.73 7.12 12.11
N GLY A 52 16.18 6.18 11.37
CA GLY A 52 16.86 5.50 10.27
C GLY A 52 17.72 4.30 10.68
N LYS A 53 17.67 3.88 11.94
CA LYS A 53 18.42 2.73 12.48
C LYS A 53 17.58 1.45 12.56
N GLY A 54 16.27 1.54 12.36
CA GLY A 54 15.35 0.41 12.41
C GLY A 54 15.69 -0.67 11.39
N LEU A 55 15.08 -1.83 11.56
CA LEU A 55 15.34 -3.00 10.72
C LEU A 55 15.05 -2.70 9.22
N TRP A 56 13.92 -2.08 8.93
CA TRP A 56 13.51 -1.83 7.55
C TRP A 56 14.37 -0.75 6.85
N PRO A 57 14.62 0.45 7.43
CA PRO A 57 15.46 1.46 6.78
C PRO A 57 16.92 1.01 6.59
N THR A 58 17.45 0.16 7.48
CA THR A 58 18.83 -0.36 7.37
C THR A 58 18.93 -1.63 6.54
N MET A 59 17.82 -2.24 6.15
CA MET A 59 17.81 -3.42 5.30
C MET A 59 18.47 -3.12 3.96
N LYS A 60 19.29 -4.06 3.47
CA LYS A 60 19.91 -3.94 2.14
C LYS A 60 18.85 -3.82 1.05
N VAL A 61 19.20 -3.16 -0.05
CA VAL A 61 18.32 -2.96 -1.20
C VAL A 61 17.74 -4.28 -1.70
N GLU A 62 18.57 -5.31 -1.83
CA GLU A 62 18.14 -6.64 -2.29
C GLU A 62 17.09 -7.26 -1.36
N GLY A 63 17.21 -7.04 -0.05
CA GLY A 63 16.24 -7.55 0.93
C GLY A 63 14.87 -6.87 0.79
N ARG A 64 14.84 -5.53 0.60
CA ARG A 64 13.60 -4.80 0.37
C ARG A 64 12.97 -5.17 -0.97
N ILE A 65 13.76 -5.35 -2.02
CA ILE A 65 13.28 -5.83 -3.33
C ILE A 65 12.64 -7.21 -3.17
N ALA A 66 13.32 -8.15 -2.53
CA ALA A 66 12.79 -9.50 -2.31
C ALA A 66 11.47 -9.49 -1.51
N ALA A 67 11.34 -8.60 -0.52
CA ALA A 67 10.10 -8.42 0.22
C ALA A 67 8.97 -7.90 -0.70
N MET A 68 9.22 -6.93 -1.57
CA MET A 68 8.23 -6.43 -2.52
C MET A 68 7.85 -7.46 -3.59
N GLU A 69 8.81 -8.26 -4.07
CA GLU A 69 8.54 -9.38 -4.98
C GLU A 69 7.66 -10.45 -4.33
N LYS A 70 7.94 -10.79 -3.07
CA LYS A 70 7.10 -11.71 -2.28
C LYS A 70 5.70 -11.12 -2.09
N PHE A 71 5.61 -9.84 -1.72
CA PHE A 71 4.34 -9.15 -1.53
C PHE A 71 3.48 -9.22 -2.79
N VAL A 72 3.99 -8.82 -3.96
CA VAL A 72 3.21 -8.82 -5.21
C VAL A 72 2.82 -10.23 -5.65
N ALA A 73 3.66 -11.22 -5.43
CA ALA A 73 3.33 -12.62 -5.71
C ALA A 73 2.14 -13.11 -4.86
N GLN A 74 2.11 -12.76 -3.58
CA GLN A 74 0.99 -13.09 -2.69
C GLN A 74 -0.26 -12.26 -3.01
N MET A 75 -0.13 -10.96 -3.28
CA MET A 75 -1.22 -10.09 -3.72
C MET A 75 -1.97 -10.67 -4.94
N LYS A 76 -1.26 -11.23 -5.91
CA LYS A 76 -1.86 -11.86 -7.10
C LYS A 76 -2.80 -13.01 -6.76
N THR A 77 -2.57 -13.73 -5.66
CA THR A 77 -3.47 -14.81 -5.22
C THR A 77 -4.81 -14.29 -4.71
N LYS A 78 -4.90 -13.02 -4.38
CA LYS A 78 -6.13 -12.35 -3.89
C LYS A 78 -6.90 -11.61 -5.00
N ARG A 79 -6.50 -11.77 -6.28
CA ARG A 79 -7.05 -11.03 -7.41
C ARG A 79 -8.58 -11.07 -7.47
N ASP A 80 -9.17 -12.26 -7.48
CA ASP A 80 -10.61 -12.43 -7.69
C ASP A 80 -11.43 -11.83 -6.55
N GLU A 81 -10.92 -11.87 -5.32
CA GLU A 81 -11.55 -11.28 -4.16
C GLU A 81 -11.51 -9.75 -4.22
N ILE A 82 -10.34 -9.18 -4.55
CA ILE A 82 -10.16 -7.73 -4.65
C ILE A 82 -10.98 -7.16 -5.83
N VAL A 83 -11.00 -7.84 -6.97
CA VAL A 83 -11.81 -7.44 -8.13
C VAL A 83 -13.30 -7.40 -7.77
N LYS A 84 -13.81 -8.39 -7.03
CA LYS A 84 -15.20 -8.39 -6.55
C LYS A 84 -15.48 -7.23 -5.60
N LEU A 85 -14.57 -6.93 -4.68
CA LEU A 85 -14.72 -5.79 -3.76
C LEU A 85 -14.73 -4.45 -4.51
N LEU A 86 -13.88 -4.27 -5.53
CA LEU A 86 -13.93 -3.10 -6.41
C LEU A 86 -15.30 -2.94 -7.09
N MET A 87 -15.88 -4.03 -7.57
CA MET A 87 -17.22 -4.00 -8.16
C MET A 87 -18.30 -3.65 -7.13
N TRP A 88 -18.26 -4.27 -5.98
CA TRP A 88 -19.36 -4.16 -5.01
C TRP A 88 -19.29 -2.90 -4.17
N GLU A 89 -18.12 -2.52 -3.70
CA GLU A 89 -17.94 -1.36 -2.83
C GLU A 89 -17.87 -0.04 -3.61
N ILE A 90 -17.21 -0.04 -4.78
CA ILE A 90 -17.01 1.17 -5.58
C ILE A 90 -18.03 1.29 -6.73
N GLY A 91 -18.62 0.18 -7.16
CA GLY A 91 -19.54 0.16 -8.30
C GLY A 91 -18.84 0.17 -9.65
N LYS A 92 -17.59 -0.27 -9.71
CA LYS A 92 -16.86 -0.40 -10.97
C LYS A 92 -17.39 -1.56 -11.80
N THR A 93 -17.26 -1.46 -13.13
CA THR A 93 -17.51 -2.59 -14.02
C THR A 93 -16.47 -3.69 -13.81
N LEU A 94 -16.80 -4.93 -14.17
CA LEU A 94 -15.83 -6.03 -14.09
C LEU A 94 -14.55 -5.72 -14.89
N PRO A 95 -14.60 -5.28 -16.16
CA PRO A 95 -13.39 -4.97 -16.92
C PRO A 95 -12.54 -3.86 -16.29
N ASP A 96 -13.17 -2.82 -15.71
CA ASP A 96 -12.42 -1.73 -15.06
C ASP A 96 -11.80 -2.18 -13.73
N SER A 97 -12.47 -3.06 -13.00
CA SER A 97 -11.97 -3.63 -11.75
C SER A 97 -10.77 -4.55 -12.01
N GLU A 98 -10.86 -5.41 -13.01
CA GLU A 98 -9.75 -6.27 -13.44
C GLU A 98 -8.56 -5.43 -13.91
N LYS A 99 -8.83 -4.42 -14.77
CA LYS A 99 -7.79 -3.51 -15.27
C LYS A 99 -7.10 -2.74 -14.14
N GLU A 100 -7.84 -2.27 -13.14
CA GLU A 100 -7.23 -1.59 -11.99
C GLU A 100 -6.30 -2.51 -11.22
N PHE A 101 -6.73 -3.76 -10.95
CA PHE A 101 -5.89 -4.73 -10.27
C PHE A 101 -4.63 -5.06 -11.06
N ASP A 102 -4.78 -5.43 -12.33
CA ASP A 102 -3.68 -5.87 -13.19
C ASP A 102 -2.67 -4.72 -13.40
N ARG A 103 -3.14 -3.50 -13.59
CA ARG A 103 -2.29 -2.30 -13.67
C ARG A 103 -1.55 -2.02 -12.36
N THR A 104 -2.17 -2.28 -11.22
CA THR A 104 -1.49 -2.13 -9.92
C THR A 104 -0.34 -3.12 -9.79
N VAL A 105 -0.55 -4.37 -10.19
CA VAL A 105 0.50 -5.40 -10.20
C VAL A 105 1.65 -5.00 -11.14
N GLU A 106 1.33 -4.55 -12.35
CA GLU A 106 2.32 -4.06 -13.33
C GLU A 106 3.14 -2.91 -12.75
N TYR A 107 2.49 -1.92 -12.16
CA TYR A 107 3.14 -0.78 -11.50
C TYR A 107 4.11 -1.21 -10.39
N ILE A 108 3.75 -2.23 -9.61
CA ILE A 108 4.65 -2.74 -8.56
C ILE A 108 5.91 -3.35 -9.18
N TYR A 109 5.79 -4.15 -10.24
CA TYR A 109 6.93 -4.71 -10.93
C TYR A 109 7.81 -3.64 -11.58
N ASP A 110 7.21 -2.64 -12.24
CA ASP A 110 7.93 -1.52 -12.84
C ASP A 110 8.71 -0.74 -11.77
N THR A 111 8.08 -0.47 -10.63
CA THR A 111 8.72 0.20 -9.49
C THR A 111 9.95 -0.60 -8.98
N ILE A 112 9.83 -1.93 -8.90
CA ILE A 112 10.93 -2.79 -8.49
C ILE A 112 12.09 -2.71 -9.50
N GLU A 113 11.79 -2.79 -10.79
CA GLU A 113 12.81 -2.74 -11.85
C GLU A 113 13.49 -1.37 -11.93
N ASP A 114 12.73 -0.28 -11.83
CA ASP A 114 13.26 1.07 -11.77
C ASP A 114 14.18 1.26 -10.55
N TYR A 115 13.79 0.72 -9.40
CA TYR A 115 14.63 0.78 -8.20
C TYR A 115 15.93 -0.01 -8.35
N LYS A 116 15.88 -1.21 -8.97
CA LYS A 116 17.09 -1.99 -9.32
C LYS A 116 18.04 -1.20 -10.23
N GLN A 117 17.50 -0.48 -11.21
CA GLN A 117 18.30 0.36 -12.11
C GLN A 117 18.90 1.57 -11.38
N MET A 118 18.11 2.23 -10.53
CA MET A 118 18.60 3.35 -9.71
C MET A 118 19.72 2.94 -8.76
N ASP A 119 19.61 1.76 -8.14
CA ASP A 119 20.63 1.25 -7.24
C ASP A 119 21.92 0.94 -7.99
N ARG A 120 21.85 0.25 -9.14
CA ARG A 120 23.00 0.00 -10.02
C ARG A 120 23.69 1.30 -10.47
N ASN A 121 22.92 2.31 -10.81
CA ASN A 121 23.47 3.62 -11.22
C ASN A 121 24.09 4.37 -10.06
N SER A 122 23.58 4.20 -8.83
CA SER A 122 24.14 4.83 -7.64
C SER A 122 25.55 4.36 -7.28
N ALA A 123 26.01 3.24 -7.85
CA ALA A 123 27.39 2.76 -7.66
C ALA A 123 28.41 3.53 -8.49
N LYS A 124 27.99 4.35 -9.45
CA LYS A 124 28.88 5.11 -10.35
C LYS A 124 29.27 6.43 -9.72
N LEU A 125 30.56 6.79 -9.89
CA LEU A 125 31.04 8.15 -9.63
C LEU A 125 30.70 9.04 -10.83
N GLU A 126 29.98 10.12 -10.58
CA GLU A 126 29.69 11.16 -11.57
C GLU A 126 30.73 12.28 -11.45
N LYS A 127 31.29 12.69 -12.59
CA LYS A 127 32.21 13.84 -12.65
C LYS A 127 31.48 15.01 -13.30
N ASN A 128 31.34 16.11 -12.54
CA ASN A 128 30.79 17.35 -13.06
C ASN A 128 31.68 18.51 -12.63
N SER A 129 32.13 19.33 -13.59
CA SER A 129 32.93 20.54 -13.35
C SER A 129 34.16 20.32 -12.44
N GLY A 130 34.82 19.16 -12.58
CA GLY A 130 36.02 18.82 -11.77
C GLY A 130 35.70 18.18 -10.40
N VAL A 131 34.46 18.09 -10.02
CA VAL A 131 33.99 17.43 -8.79
C VAL A 131 33.55 15.98 -9.09
N TYR A 132 34.01 15.07 -8.26
CA TYR A 132 33.50 13.69 -8.29
C TYR A 132 32.40 13.54 -7.23
N ALA A 133 31.22 13.10 -7.63
CA ALA A 133 30.08 12.92 -6.76
C ALA A 133 29.59 11.47 -6.77
N HIS A 134 29.17 11.00 -5.61
CA HIS A 134 28.48 9.72 -5.45
C HIS A 134 27.09 10.00 -4.92
N VAL A 135 26.08 9.86 -5.79
CA VAL A 135 24.69 10.18 -5.43
C VAL A 135 24.00 8.90 -4.94
N ARG A 136 23.60 8.89 -3.69
CA ARG A 136 22.80 7.80 -3.10
C ARG A 136 21.45 8.34 -2.64
N ARG A 137 20.43 7.48 -2.75
CA ARG A 137 19.09 7.76 -2.22
C ARG A 137 18.90 6.99 -0.93
N GLY A 138 18.20 7.61 0.02
CA GLY A 138 17.86 7.01 1.32
C GLY A 138 16.39 7.28 1.66
N PRO A 139 15.87 6.64 2.70
CA PRO A 139 14.51 6.89 3.18
C PRO A 139 14.39 8.33 3.72
N LEU A 140 13.18 8.88 3.58
CA LEU A 140 12.83 10.20 4.13
C LEU A 140 12.45 10.10 5.61
N GLY A 141 11.91 8.96 6.05
CA GLY A 141 11.44 8.74 7.42
C GLY A 141 10.10 8.03 7.46
N VAL A 142 9.17 8.59 8.23
CA VAL A 142 7.78 8.13 8.30
C VAL A 142 6.98 8.85 7.22
N VAL A 143 6.26 8.08 6.40
CA VAL A 143 5.45 8.58 5.28
C VAL A 143 3.98 8.32 5.57
N LEU A 144 3.13 9.32 5.36
CA LEU A 144 1.68 9.18 5.39
C LEU A 144 1.16 8.89 3.99
N CYS A 145 0.54 7.72 3.80
CA CYS A 145 -0.11 7.32 2.56
C CYS A 145 -1.64 7.37 2.71
N LEU A 146 -2.29 8.24 1.92
CA LEU A 146 -3.74 8.40 1.90
C LEU A 146 -4.28 7.93 0.55
N GLY A 147 -5.16 6.94 0.56
CA GLY A 147 -5.79 6.42 -0.65
C GLY A 147 -6.99 7.24 -1.11
N PRO A 148 -7.17 7.49 -2.43
CA PRO A 148 -8.35 8.11 -3.00
C PRO A 148 -9.46 7.07 -3.23
N TYR A 149 -10.72 7.53 -3.34
CA TYR A 149 -11.87 6.64 -3.50
C TYR A 149 -12.09 6.14 -4.94
N ASN A 150 -11.66 6.89 -5.95
CA ASN A 150 -11.94 6.60 -7.35
C ASN A 150 -11.02 5.54 -7.97
N TYR A 151 -9.78 5.43 -7.47
CA TYR A 151 -8.83 4.36 -7.77
C TYR A 151 -8.21 3.85 -6.47
N PRO A 152 -9.03 3.22 -5.60
CA PRO A 152 -8.64 2.94 -4.21
C PRO A 152 -7.52 1.91 -4.10
N LEU A 153 -7.32 1.06 -5.10
CA LEU A 153 -6.20 0.13 -5.16
C LEU A 153 -4.99 0.78 -5.84
N ASN A 154 -5.11 1.17 -7.11
CA ASN A 154 -3.97 1.60 -7.93
C ASN A 154 -3.27 2.85 -7.36
N GLU A 155 -4.02 3.92 -7.11
CA GLU A 155 -3.44 5.17 -6.60
C GLU A 155 -2.86 5.01 -5.18
N THR A 156 -3.48 4.16 -4.37
CA THR A 156 -2.98 3.88 -3.02
C THR A 156 -1.64 3.16 -3.07
N PHE A 157 -1.53 2.14 -3.92
CA PHE A 157 -0.29 1.35 -4.03
C PHE A 157 0.81 2.10 -4.79
N SER A 158 0.44 3.04 -5.66
CA SER A 158 1.42 3.92 -6.31
C SER A 158 2.13 4.89 -5.35
N LEU A 159 1.56 5.13 -4.17
CA LEU A 159 2.20 5.86 -3.08
C LEU A 159 2.93 4.91 -2.11
N LEU A 160 2.28 3.81 -1.75
CA LEU A 160 2.74 2.89 -0.72
C LEU A 160 4.02 2.14 -1.13
N ILE A 161 4.04 1.58 -2.33
CA ILE A 161 5.15 0.74 -2.79
C ILE A 161 6.45 1.53 -2.92
N PRO A 162 6.51 2.69 -3.58
CA PRO A 162 7.71 3.52 -3.62
C PRO A 162 8.19 3.95 -2.23
N ALA A 163 7.26 4.29 -1.32
CA ALA A 163 7.62 4.63 0.05
C ALA A 163 8.31 3.47 0.77
N LEU A 164 7.73 2.28 0.70
CA LEU A 164 8.27 1.08 1.37
C LEU A 164 9.61 0.63 0.77
N ILE A 165 9.70 0.51 -0.56
CA ILE A 165 10.92 -0.02 -1.20
C ILE A 165 12.13 0.89 -0.97
N MET A 166 11.90 2.19 -0.78
CA MET A 166 12.94 3.17 -0.42
C MET A 166 13.41 3.09 1.03
N GLY A 167 12.75 2.26 1.86
CA GLY A 167 13.13 2.04 3.26
C GLY A 167 12.40 2.94 4.26
N ASN A 168 11.35 3.65 3.83
CA ASN A 168 10.50 4.40 4.75
C ASN A 168 9.59 3.46 5.54
N THR A 169 9.18 3.89 6.74
CA THR A 169 8.02 3.34 7.42
C THR A 169 6.78 4.14 7.05
N VAL A 170 5.60 3.53 7.15
CA VAL A 170 4.39 4.13 6.58
C VAL A 170 3.25 4.06 7.56
N VAL A 171 2.56 5.19 7.73
CA VAL A 171 1.19 5.23 8.25
C VAL A 171 0.25 5.19 7.04
N PHE A 172 -0.52 4.15 6.94
CA PHE A 172 -1.37 3.90 5.79
C PHE A 172 -2.85 4.03 6.17
N LYS A 173 -3.57 4.89 5.43
CA LYS A 173 -5.01 5.05 5.56
C LYS A 173 -5.69 4.82 4.22
N PRO A 174 -6.45 3.72 4.06
CA PRO A 174 -7.24 3.49 2.85
C PRO A 174 -8.33 4.55 2.67
N ALA A 175 -8.86 4.64 1.47
CA ALA A 175 -10.00 5.50 1.18
C ALA A 175 -11.23 5.07 2.01
N LYS A 176 -12.16 6.00 2.24
CA LYS A 176 -13.44 5.69 2.88
C LYS A 176 -14.26 4.67 2.07
N TYR A 177 -14.28 4.84 0.75
CA TYR A 177 -14.88 3.90 -0.21
C TYR A 177 -13.74 3.10 -0.85
N GLY A 178 -13.82 1.79 -0.80
CA GLY A 178 -12.75 0.88 -1.14
C GLY A 178 -11.90 0.42 0.05
N VAL A 179 -12.37 0.63 1.27
CA VAL A 179 -11.64 0.26 2.48
C VAL A 179 -11.51 -1.25 2.65
N LEU A 180 -12.52 -2.03 2.23
CA LEU A 180 -12.49 -3.49 2.33
C LEU A 180 -11.47 -4.14 1.38
N LEU A 181 -11.00 -3.43 0.33
CA LEU A 181 -9.97 -3.93 -0.57
C LEU A 181 -8.67 -4.31 0.14
N ILE A 182 -8.43 -3.70 1.31
CA ILE A 182 -7.21 -3.93 2.08
C ILE A 182 -7.32 -5.18 2.96
N ALA A 183 -8.53 -5.61 3.31
CA ALA A 183 -8.74 -6.75 4.18
C ALA A 183 -8.05 -8.05 3.67
N PRO A 184 -8.19 -8.46 2.38
CA PRO A 184 -7.47 -9.61 1.84
C PRO A 184 -5.95 -9.47 1.84
N LEU A 185 -5.44 -8.23 1.94
CA LEU A 185 -4.01 -7.92 1.90
C LEU A 185 -3.37 -7.82 3.28
N LEU A 186 -4.14 -7.78 4.36
CA LEU A 186 -3.57 -7.68 5.71
C LEU A 186 -2.60 -8.83 6.01
N GLU A 187 -2.97 -10.05 5.64
CA GLU A 187 -2.10 -11.24 5.80
C GLU A 187 -0.88 -11.23 4.86
N VAL A 188 -0.94 -10.44 3.77
CA VAL A 188 0.14 -10.34 2.78
C VAL A 188 1.25 -9.40 3.29
N PHE A 189 0.90 -8.45 4.18
CA PHE A 189 1.87 -7.55 4.81
C PHE A 189 2.64 -8.20 5.98
N GLU A 190 2.23 -9.36 6.46
CA GLU A 190 2.93 -10.15 7.48
C GLU A 190 4.00 -11.08 6.87
#